data_ee43bf4e91659b33a79d4a323c447ff6
#
_entry.id   ee43bf4e91659b33a79d4a323c447ff6
#
_cell.length_a   1.000
_cell.length_b   1.000
_cell.length_c   1.000
_cell.angle_alpha   90.00
_cell.angle_beta   90.00
_cell.angle_gamma   90.00
#
_symmetry.space_group_name_H-M   'P 1'
#
loop_
_entity.id
_entity.type
_entity.pdbx_description
1 polymer ?
#
loop_
_entity_poly.entity_id
_entity_poly.type
_entity_poly.pdbx_seq_one_letter_code
_entity_poly.pdbx_strand_id
1 'polypeptide(L)'
;QQSARPPASKRIGTFSLALMIIAASAPLTVLAGGVSSNYGVTGLLGVPLSFLILGVILALFAVGYAALSARVRTAGAFYAYVARGLGRVTGVSAAWVALLAYNAMQVGIYGMFGFASADTFNALFGIDVPWWVYALAGWVLVGILGVNSVDLSAKVLGVLVIIEFIIVFAYDFFAVIDAPAGLSADGFMLGDLFAPGVGAVLAFSMAAFMGFESGSVY
;
A
#
# COMPACT_ATOMS: atom_id res chain seq x y z
N GLN A 1 -21.88 -40.31 -18.52
CA GLN A 1 -20.76 -39.52 -17.96
C GLN A 1 -21.36 -38.34 -17.21
N GLN A 2 -21.49 -38.47 -15.88
CA GLN A 2 -21.83 -37.34 -15.01
C GLN A 2 -20.63 -36.38 -14.97
N SER A 3 -20.78 -35.19 -15.57
CA SER A 3 -19.84 -34.12 -15.42
C SER A 3 -19.85 -33.67 -13.95
N ALA A 4 -18.78 -33.99 -13.21
CA ALA A 4 -18.58 -33.49 -11.86
C ALA A 4 -18.60 -31.96 -11.91
N ARG A 5 -19.58 -31.33 -11.28
CA ARG A 5 -19.58 -29.88 -11.04
C ARG A 5 -18.29 -29.54 -10.25
N PRO A 6 -17.52 -28.57 -10.71
CA PRO A 6 -16.38 -28.12 -9.92
C PRO A 6 -16.89 -27.66 -8.55
N PRO A 7 -16.13 -27.93 -7.47
CA PRO A 7 -16.53 -27.50 -6.12
C PRO A 7 -16.77 -26.00 -6.14
N ALA A 8 -17.91 -25.58 -5.55
CA ALA A 8 -18.24 -24.16 -5.42
C ALA A 8 -17.10 -23.45 -4.70
N SER A 9 -16.39 -22.56 -5.39
CA SER A 9 -15.39 -21.72 -4.78
C SER A 9 -16.04 -20.99 -3.62
N LYS A 10 -15.51 -21.13 -2.40
CA LYS A 10 -15.98 -20.38 -1.23
C LYS A 10 -15.94 -18.90 -1.60
N ARG A 11 -17.09 -18.28 -1.71
CA ARG A 11 -17.17 -16.83 -1.95
C ARG A 11 -16.54 -16.12 -0.75
N ILE A 12 -15.51 -15.35 -1.00
CA ILE A 12 -14.91 -14.47 0.00
C ILE A 12 -16.00 -13.47 0.43
N GLY A 13 -16.27 -13.37 1.74
CA GLY A 13 -17.25 -12.42 2.26
C GLY A 13 -16.77 -10.97 2.06
N THR A 14 -17.70 -10.03 1.91
CA THR A 14 -17.40 -8.59 1.69
C THR A 14 -16.48 -8.04 2.77
N PHE A 15 -16.64 -8.45 4.02
CA PHE A 15 -15.76 -8.03 5.12
C PHE A 15 -14.33 -8.55 4.97
N SER A 16 -14.16 -9.82 4.61
CA SER A 16 -12.82 -10.40 4.37
C SER A 16 -12.15 -9.74 3.16
N LEU A 17 -12.91 -9.43 2.12
CA LEU A 17 -12.40 -8.71 0.96
C LEU A 17 -11.94 -7.28 1.36
N ALA A 18 -12.74 -6.56 2.14
CA ALA A 18 -12.36 -5.23 2.64
C ALA A 18 -11.07 -5.28 3.47
N LEU A 19 -10.93 -6.25 4.38
CA LEU A 19 -9.70 -6.45 5.16
C LEU A 19 -8.49 -6.74 4.28
N MET A 20 -8.65 -7.54 3.21
CA MET A 20 -7.56 -7.83 2.27
C MET A 20 -7.13 -6.58 1.49
N ILE A 21 -8.08 -5.72 1.08
CA ILE A 21 -7.78 -4.45 0.41
C ILE A 21 -7.02 -3.51 1.36
N ILE A 22 -7.49 -3.40 2.60
CA ILE A 22 -6.83 -2.58 3.63
C ILE A 22 -5.42 -3.12 3.93
N ALA A 23 -5.26 -4.44 4.03
CA ALA A 23 -3.96 -5.08 4.21
C ALA A 23 -2.99 -4.76 3.07
N ALA A 24 -3.48 -4.77 1.83
CA ALA A 24 -2.69 -4.41 0.65
C ALA A 24 -2.24 -2.94 0.66
N SER A 25 -3.02 -2.05 1.30
CA SER A 25 -2.68 -0.63 1.46
C SER A 25 -1.69 -0.38 2.61
N ALA A 26 -1.46 -1.35 3.50
CA ALA A 26 -0.48 -1.34 4.60
C ALA A 26 -0.41 0.00 5.37
N PRO A 27 -1.46 0.39 6.13
CA PRO A 27 -1.58 1.72 6.74
C PRO A 27 -0.40 2.12 7.60
N LEU A 28 0.13 1.20 8.41
CA LEU A 28 1.29 1.47 9.27
C LEU A 28 2.56 1.72 8.44
N THR A 29 2.77 0.97 7.36
CA THR A 29 3.91 1.18 6.44
C THR A 29 3.81 2.56 5.76
N VAL A 30 2.61 2.99 5.41
CA VAL A 30 2.37 4.32 4.84
C VAL A 30 2.73 5.42 5.84
N LEU A 31 2.26 5.32 7.10
CA LEU A 31 2.54 6.33 8.12
C LEU A 31 4.01 6.32 8.56
N ALA A 32 4.50 5.19 9.01
CA ALA A 32 5.85 5.07 9.56
C ALA A 32 6.94 5.16 8.49
N GLY A 33 6.69 4.68 7.28
CA GLY A 33 7.65 4.67 6.19
C GLY A 33 7.39 5.78 5.15
N GLY A 34 6.22 5.78 4.53
CA GLY A 34 5.90 6.68 3.42
C GLY A 34 5.82 8.14 3.81
N VAL A 35 5.04 8.47 4.86
CA VAL A 35 4.88 9.85 5.35
C VAL A 35 6.18 10.37 5.93
N SER A 36 6.84 9.57 6.78
CA SER A 36 8.14 9.95 7.38
C SER A 36 9.21 10.20 6.32
N SER A 37 9.31 9.32 5.31
CA SER A 37 10.24 9.50 4.19
C SER A 37 9.89 10.74 3.36
N ASN A 38 8.60 11.02 3.15
CA ASN A 38 8.17 12.20 2.42
C ASN A 38 8.65 13.48 3.10
N TYR A 39 8.43 13.62 4.40
CA TYR A 39 8.95 14.74 5.19
C TYR A 39 10.49 14.78 5.20
N GLY A 40 11.14 13.64 5.42
CA GLY A 40 12.61 13.55 5.50
C GLY A 40 13.31 13.93 4.21
N VAL A 41 12.74 13.57 3.05
CA VAL A 41 13.33 13.84 1.74
C VAL A 41 12.98 15.23 1.23
N THR A 42 11.72 15.67 1.42
CA THR A 42 11.24 16.92 0.83
C THR A 42 11.37 18.12 1.75
N GLY A 43 11.31 17.93 3.06
CA GLY A 43 11.27 19.00 4.05
C GLY A 43 10.01 19.88 4.00
N LEU A 44 9.01 19.52 3.16
CA LEU A 44 7.82 20.32 2.94
C LEU A 44 6.69 19.93 3.92
N LEU A 45 6.03 20.92 4.48
CA LEU A 45 4.93 20.70 5.43
C LEU A 45 3.62 20.27 4.75
N GLY A 46 3.45 20.53 3.45
CA GLY A 46 2.23 20.27 2.68
C GLY A 46 1.88 18.79 2.42
N VAL A 47 2.56 17.84 3.09
CA VAL A 47 2.29 16.40 2.95
C VAL A 47 0.84 16.04 3.27
N PRO A 48 0.19 16.50 4.37
CA PRO A 48 -1.21 16.19 4.66
C PRO A 48 -2.17 16.67 3.56
N LEU A 49 -1.93 17.87 3.02
CA LEU A 49 -2.73 18.43 1.94
C LEU A 49 -2.59 17.59 0.65
N SER A 50 -1.39 17.10 0.35
CA SER A 50 -1.15 16.22 -0.80
C SER A 50 -1.97 14.93 -0.70
N PHE A 51 -2.05 14.32 0.49
CA PHE A 51 -2.89 13.14 0.72
C PHE A 51 -4.38 13.43 0.51
N LEU A 52 -4.88 14.59 0.96
CA LEU A 52 -6.27 14.98 0.73
C LEU A 52 -6.57 15.15 -0.76
N ILE A 53 -5.73 15.89 -1.47
CA ILE A 53 -5.91 16.13 -2.92
C ILE A 53 -5.89 14.81 -3.69
N LEU A 54 -4.88 13.99 -3.46
CA LEU A 54 -4.74 12.69 -4.12
C LEU A 54 -5.87 11.74 -3.72
N GLY A 55 -6.28 11.75 -2.45
CA GLY A 55 -7.42 10.98 -1.96
C GLY A 55 -8.71 11.31 -2.70
N VAL A 56 -9.01 12.60 -2.92
CA VAL A 56 -10.17 13.04 -3.71
C VAL A 56 -10.06 12.58 -5.17
N ILE A 57 -8.89 12.77 -5.79
CA ILE A 57 -8.65 12.35 -7.18
C ILE A 57 -8.85 10.84 -7.32
N LEU A 58 -8.28 10.05 -6.41
CA LEU A 58 -8.39 8.59 -6.44
C LEU A 58 -9.80 8.11 -6.08
N ALA A 59 -10.52 8.80 -5.22
CA ALA A 59 -11.92 8.49 -4.96
C ALA A 59 -12.79 8.68 -6.20
N LEU A 60 -12.58 9.76 -6.96
CA LEU A 60 -13.25 9.98 -8.25
C LEU A 60 -12.86 8.90 -9.27
N PHE A 61 -11.58 8.55 -9.34
CA PHE A 61 -11.09 7.47 -10.18
C PHE A 61 -11.72 6.12 -9.80
N ALA A 62 -11.84 5.82 -8.51
CA ALA A 62 -12.39 4.57 -7.99
C ALA A 62 -13.85 4.35 -8.41
N VAL A 63 -14.64 5.41 -8.58
CA VAL A 63 -16.03 5.31 -9.10
C VAL A 63 -16.02 4.76 -10.54
N GLY A 64 -15.18 5.29 -11.40
CA GLY A 64 -15.02 4.80 -12.78
C GLY A 64 -14.46 3.37 -12.81
N TYR A 65 -13.47 3.10 -11.97
CA TYR A 65 -12.84 1.79 -11.84
C TYR A 65 -13.83 0.71 -11.38
N ALA A 66 -14.66 1.00 -10.38
CA ALA A 66 -15.71 0.09 -9.92
C ALA A 66 -16.77 -0.18 -11.00
N ALA A 67 -17.15 0.85 -11.76
CA ALA A 67 -18.10 0.68 -12.88
C ALA A 67 -17.52 -0.21 -14.00
N LEU A 68 -16.22 -0.10 -14.29
CA LEU A 68 -15.52 -0.98 -15.24
C LEU A 68 -15.40 -2.40 -14.71
N SER A 69 -15.04 -2.59 -13.46
CA SER A 69 -14.93 -3.89 -12.80
C SER A 69 -16.25 -4.69 -12.86
N ALA A 70 -17.39 -4.01 -12.70
CA ALA A 70 -18.71 -4.64 -12.81
C ALA A 70 -19.01 -5.17 -14.22
N ARG A 71 -18.45 -4.55 -15.27
CA ARG A 71 -18.71 -4.88 -16.69
C ARG A 71 -17.65 -5.81 -17.28
N VAL A 72 -16.42 -5.72 -16.82
CA VAL A 72 -15.26 -6.45 -17.35
C VAL A 72 -14.80 -7.49 -16.31
N ARG A 73 -15.43 -8.66 -16.36
CA ARG A 73 -15.09 -9.76 -15.45
C ARG A 73 -13.86 -10.53 -15.95
N THR A 74 -12.67 -9.97 -15.74
CA THR A 74 -11.41 -10.63 -16.07
C THR A 74 -10.43 -10.42 -14.92
N ALA A 75 -9.62 -11.42 -14.60
CA ALA A 75 -8.59 -11.34 -13.57
C ALA A 75 -7.42 -10.38 -13.89
N GLY A 76 -7.54 -9.62 -14.97
CA GLY A 76 -6.46 -8.79 -15.50
C GLY A 76 -6.40 -7.36 -14.95
N ALA A 77 -7.29 -6.94 -14.04
CA ALA A 77 -7.31 -5.61 -13.45
C ALA A 77 -7.05 -4.48 -14.49
N PHE A 78 -6.14 -3.55 -14.21
CA PHE A 78 -5.87 -2.38 -15.06
C PHE A 78 -5.57 -2.69 -16.52
N TYR A 79 -4.67 -3.63 -16.81
CA TYR A 79 -4.26 -3.91 -18.18
C TYR A 79 -5.40 -4.47 -19.04
N ALA A 80 -6.33 -5.21 -18.43
CA ALA A 80 -7.49 -5.73 -19.14
C ALA A 80 -8.47 -4.61 -19.51
N TYR A 81 -8.64 -3.61 -18.65
CA TYR A 81 -9.46 -2.44 -18.91
C TYR A 81 -8.84 -1.57 -20.01
N VAL A 82 -7.52 -1.35 -19.94
CA VAL A 82 -6.75 -0.63 -20.97
C VAL A 82 -6.84 -1.37 -22.32
N ALA A 83 -6.68 -2.70 -22.32
CA ALA A 83 -6.77 -3.49 -23.54
C ALA A 83 -8.15 -3.39 -24.21
N ARG A 84 -9.22 -3.32 -23.42
CA ARG A 84 -10.59 -3.18 -23.95
C ARG A 84 -10.92 -1.77 -24.41
N GLY A 85 -10.39 -0.75 -23.75
CA GLY A 85 -10.65 0.66 -24.09
C GLY A 85 -9.75 1.21 -25.20
N LEU A 86 -8.46 0.87 -25.19
CA LEU A 86 -7.42 1.46 -26.05
C LEU A 86 -6.76 0.44 -26.97
N GLY A 87 -7.20 -0.81 -26.95
CA GLY A 87 -6.69 -1.86 -27.82
C GLY A 87 -5.58 -2.72 -27.21
N ARG A 88 -5.27 -3.82 -27.90
CA ARG A 88 -4.38 -4.89 -27.38
C ARG A 88 -2.94 -4.41 -27.14
N VAL A 89 -2.41 -3.56 -28.02
CA VAL A 89 -1.02 -3.08 -27.90
C VAL A 89 -0.83 -2.26 -26.63
N THR A 90 -1.72 -1.29 -26.39
CA THR A 90 -1.72 -0.46 -25.17
C THR A 90 -1.97 -1.29 -23.91
N GLY A 91 -2.81 -2.32 -23.99
CA GLY A 91 -3.02 -3.26 -22.90
C GLY A 91 -1.77 -4.04 -22.50
N VAL A 92 -0.99 -4.52 -23.48
CA VAL A 92 0.30 -5.20 -23.23
C VAL A 92 1.32 -4.22 -22.62
N SER A 93 1.40 -3.00 -23.16
CA SER A 93 2.28 -1.97 -22.57
C SER A 93 1.90 -1.66 -21.11
N ALA A 94 0.61 -1.53 -20.82
CA ALA A 94 0.13 -1.33 -19.46
C ALA A 94 0.49 -2.51 -18.52
N ALA A 95 0.44 -3.75 -19.02
CA ALA A 95 0.85 -4.93 -18.25
C ALA A 95 2.34 -4.91 -17.89
N TRP A 96 3.21 -4.50 -18.81
CA TRP A 96 4.65 -4.34 -18.56
C TRP A 96 4.94 -3.24 -17.56
N VAL A 97 4.27 -2.08 -17.68
CA VAL A 97 4.40 -1.00 -16.71
C VAL A 97 3.95 -1.44 -15.31
N ALA A 98 2.81 -2.13 -15.21
CA ALA A 98 2.32 -2.65 -13.95
C ALA A 98 3.30 -3.66 -13.33
N LEU A 99 3.83 -4.60 -14.12
CA LEU A 99 4.82 -5.57 -13.66
C LEU A 99 6.07 -4.88 -13.10
N LEU A 100 6.60 -3.88 -13.83
CA LEU A 100 7.75 -3.11 -13.37
C LEU A 100 7.45 -2.34 -12.08
N ALA A 101 6.29 -1.67 -12.01
CA ALA A 101 5.88 -0.89 -10.85
C ALA A 101 5.74 -1.76 -9.59
N TYR A 102 5.04 -2.90 -9.69
CA TYR A 102 4.88 -3.80 -8.55
C TYR A 102 6.21 -4.42 -8.09
N ASN A 103 7.09 -4.78 -9.00
CA ASN A 103 8.43 -5.28 -8.63
C ASN A 103 9.27 -4.19 -7.96
N ALA A 104 9.27 -2.97 -8.49
CA ALA A 104 10.00 -1.85 -7.89
C ALA A 104 9.47 -1.52 -6.48
N MET A 105 8.13 -1.52 -6.32
CA MET A 105 7.50 -1.33 -5.01
C MET A 105 7.90 -2.44 -4.03
N GLN A 106 7.89 -3.69 -4.46
CA GLN A 106 8.28 -4.83 -3.62
C GLN A 106 9.72 -4.70 -3.12
N VAL A 107 10.64 -4.33 -4.00
CA VAL A 107 12.04 -4.08 -3.64
C VAL A 107 12.14 -2.93 -2.63
N GLY A 108 11.40 -1.84 -2.86
CA GLY A 108 11.36 -0.70 -1.95
C GLY A 108 10.85 -1.08 -0.54
N ILE A 109 9.76 -1.85 -0.46
CA ILE A 109 9.20 -2.31 0.82
C ILE A 109 10.18 -3.21 1.59
N TYR A 110 10.85 -4.15 0.92
CA TYR A 110 11.88 -4.96 1.58
C TYR A 110 13.08 -4.12 2.04
N GLY A 111 13.47 -3.11 1.26
CA GLY A 111 14.50 -2.16 1.67
C GLY A 111 14.11 -1.41 2.94
N MET A 112 12.91 -0.85 2.99
CA MET A 112 12.37 -0.17 4.18
C MET A 112 12.28 -1.11 5.39
N PHE A 113 11.76 -2.31 5.22
CA PHE A 113 11.69 -3.32 6.27
C PHE A 113 13.07 -3.67 6.80
N GLY A 114 14.03 -3.90 5.91
CA GLY A 114 15.41 -4.22 6.27
C GLY A 114 16.08 -3.11 7.09
N PHE A 115 15.94 -1.87 6.63
CA PHE A 115 16.50 -0.70 7.31
C PHE A 115 15.87 -0.48 8.68
N ALA A 116 14.54 -0.46 8.77
CA ALA A 116 13.82 -0.29 10.03
C ALA A 116 14.13 -1.41 11.03
N SER A 117 14.25 -2.65 10.55
CA SER A 117 14.64 -3.78 11.41
C SER A 117 16.06 -3.63 11.93
N ALA A 118 17.02 -3.30 11.07
CA ALA A 118 18.42 -3.12 11.47
C ALA A 118 18.57 -2.03 12.52
N ASP A 119 17.92 -0.88 12.31
CA ASP A 119 17.92 0.24 13.27
C ASP A 119 17.29 -0.15 14.61
N THR A 120 16.14 -0.81 14.59
CA THR A 120 15.43 -1.28 15.79
C THR A 120 16.25 -2.30 16.58
N PHE A 121 16.80 -3.30 15.92
CA PHE A 121 17.62 -4.33 16.61
C PHE A 121 18.92 -3.77 17.15
N ASN A 122 19.53 -2.82 16.44
CA ASN A 122 20.71 -2.11 16.95
C ASN A 122 20.35 -1.28 18.20
N ALA A 123 19.28 -0.49 18.15
CA ALA A 123 18.88 0.38 19.25
C ALA A 123 18.44 -0.40 20.50
N LEU A 124 17.73 -1.52 20.37
CA LEU A 124 17.19 -2.27 21.50
C LEU A 124 18.16 -3.31 22.06
N PHE A 125 18.95 -3.93 21.20
CA PHE A 125 19.76 -5.10 21.57
C PHE A 125 21.26 -4.91 21.31
N GLY A 126 21.68 -3.79 20.71
CA GLY A 126 23.06 -3.55 20.30
C GLY A 126 23.54 -4.50 19.18
N ILE A 127 22.63 -5.07 18.41
CA ILE A 127 22.93 -6.03 17.35
C ILE A 127 23.16 -5.26 16.05
N ASP A 128 24.40 -5.20 15.60
CA ASP A 128 24.80 -4.54 14.34
C ASP A 128 24.87 -5.56 13.19
N VAL A 129 23.72 -5.79 12.55
CA VAL A 129 23.60 -6.64 11.35
C VAL A 129 23.20 -5.78 10.17
N PRO A 130 23.83 -5.93 8.99
CA PRO A 130 23.50 -5.16 7.80
C PRO A 130 22.01 -5.29 7.43
N TRP A 131 21.38 -4.17 7.06
CA TRP A 131 19.95 -4.09 6.73
C TRP A 131 19.47 -5.11 5.69
N TRP A 132 20.32 -5.45 4.71
CA TRP A 132 19.97 -6.39 3.64
C TRP A 132 19.75 -7.82 4.15
N VAL A 133 20.34 -8.20 5.29
CA VAL A 133 20.11 -9.52 5.92
C VAL A 133 18.67 -9.63 6.39
N TYR A 134 18.15 -8.59 7.04
CA TYR A 134 16.75 -8.52 7.45
C TYR A 134 15.81 -8.48 6.23
N ALA A 135 16.17 -7.72 5.19
CA ALA A 135 15.41 -7.67 3.95
C ALA A 135 15.28 -9.03 3.29
N LEU A 136 16.39 -9.80 3.21
CA LEU A 136 16.40 -11.18 2.69
C LEU A 136 15.60 -12.13 3.58
N ALA A 137 15.71 -12.02 4.90
CA ALA A 137 14.91 -12.82 5.83
C ALA A 137 13.42 -12.57 5.64
N GLY A 138 13.01 -11.31 5.49
CA GLY A 138 11.64 -10.93 5.17
C GLY A 138 11.16 -11.48 3.83
N TRP A 139 12.00 -11.41 2.80
CA TRP A 139 11.70 -11.96 1.48
C TRP A 139 11.49 -13.48 1.52
N VAL A 140 12.35 -14.22 2.21
CA VAL A 140 12.20 -15.67 2.40
C VAL A 140 10.93 -16.00 3.16
N LEU A 141 10.63 -15.28 4.26
CA LEU A 141 9.42 -15.47 5.05
C LEU A 141 8.15 -15.30 4.21
N VAL A 142 8.07 -14.20 3.46
CA VAL A 142 6.93 -13.92 2.58
C VAL A 142 6.85 -14.97 1.46
N GLY A 143 7.98 -15.41 0.91
CA GLY A 143 8.03 -16.48 -0.08
C GLY A 143 7.45 -17.79 0.46
N ILE A 144 7.83 -18.20 1.68
CA ILE A 144 7.30 -19.39 2.34
C ILE A 144 5.78 -19.27 2.58
N LEU A 145 5.31 -18.12 3.05
CA LEU A 145 3.88 -17.88 3.27
C LEU A 145 3.10 -17.90 1.94
N GLY A 146 3.67 -17.35 0.87
CA GLY A 146 3.04 -17.31 -0.45
C GLY A 146 2.90 -18.68 -1.11
N VAL A 147 3.84 -19.60 -0.86
CA VAL A 147 3.80 -20.97 -1.41
C VAL A 147 2.82 -21.86 -0.64
N ASN A 148 2.62 -21.61 0.67
CA ASN A 148 1.82 -22.50 1.51
C ASN A 148 0.33 -22.42 1.21
N SER A 149 -0.41 -21.47 1.54
CA SER A 149 -1.84 -21.39 1.18
C SER A 149 -2.39 -19.97 1.27
N VAL A 150 -3.28 -19.63 0.35
CA VAL A 150 -3.98 -18.33 0.32
C VAL A 150 -4.84 -18.14 1.57
N ASP A 151 -5.48 -19.20 2.09
CA ASP A 151 -6.32 -19.12 3.29
C ASP A 151 -5.53 -18.77 4.56
N LEU A 152 -4.33 -19.31 4.71
CA LEU A 152 -3.44 -18.99 5.83
C LEU A 152 -2.97 -17.54 5.73
N SER A 153 -2.59 -17.12 4.54
CA SER A 153 -2.15 -15.74 4.28
C SER A 153 -3.25 -14.72 4.62
N ALA A 154 -4.50 -14.98 4.25
CA ALA A 154 -5.62 -14.08 4.55
C ALA A 154 -5.89 -13.91 6.04
N LYS A 155 -5.78 -15.00 6.83
CA LYS A 155 -5.94 -14.95 8.29
C LYS A 155 -4.80 -14.17 8.96
N VAL A 156 -3.56 -14.45 8.56
CA VAL A 156 -2.38 -13.74 9.07
C VAL A 156 -2.47 -12.26 8.75
N LEU A 157 -2.80 -11.90 7.50
CA LEU A 157 -3.00 -10.51 7.10
C LEU A 157 -4.10 -9.81 7.90
N GLY A 158 -5.24 -10.50 8.13
CA GLY A 158 -6.33 -9.94 8.93
C GLY A 158 -5.92 -9.59 10.36
N VAL A 159 -5.13 -10.45 11.02
CA VAL A 159 -4.61 -10.19 12.37
C VAL A 159 -3.60 -9.03 12.33
N LEU A 160 -2.69 -9.02 11.38
CA LEU A 160 -1.69 -7.96 11.23
C LEU A 160 -2.35 -6.59 11.02
N VAL A 161 -3.37 -6.50 10.15
CA VAL A 161 -4.11 -5.25 9.92
C VAL A 161 -4.77 -4.72 11.19
N ILE A 162 -5.36 -5.61 12.02
CA ILE A 162 -5.96 -5.18 13.29
C ILE A 162 -4.87 -4.61 14.22
N ILE A 163 -3.72 -5.26 14.29
CA ILE A 163 -2.58 -4.78 15.09
C ILE A 163 -2.08 -3.43 14.55
N GLU A 164 -1.96 -3.28 13.23
CA GLU A 164 -1.58 -2.01 12.59
C GLU A 164 -2.52 -0.87 13.00
N PHE A 165 -3.83 -1.08 12.92
CA PHE A 165 -4.80 -0.06 13.35
C PHE A 165 -4.68 0.29 14.83
N ILE A 166 -4.49 -0.69 15.70
CA ILE A 166 -4.29 -0.43 17.14
C ILE A 166 -3.05 0.44 17.35
N ILE A 167 -1.93 0.13 16.68
CA ILE A 167 -0.69 0.90 16.78
C ILE A 167 -0.90 2.33 16.25
N VAL A 168 -1.52 2.48 15.08
CA VAL A 168 -1.78 3.79 14.48
C VAL A 168 -2.65 4.65 15.39
N PHE A 169 -3.78 4.14 15.86
CA PHE A 169 -4.67 4.90 16.75
C PHE A 169 -4.02 5.23 18.10
N ALA A 170 -3.23 4.31 18.66
CA ALA A 170 -2.48 4.60 19.88
C ALA A 170 -1.45 5.71 19.64
N TYR A 171 -0.70 5.64 18.54
CA TYR A 171 0.25 6.68 18.17
C TYR A 171 -0.42 8.03 17.97
N ASP A 172 -1.50 8.08 17.19
CA ASP A 172 -2.25 9.32 16.94
C ASP A 172 -2.80 9.93 18.23
N PHE A 173 -3.33 9.08 19.12
CA PHE A 173 -3.84 9.51 20.42
C PHE A 173 -2.76 10.19 21.27
N PHE A 174 -1.60 9.55 21.40
CA PHE A 174 -0.49 10.12 22.16
C PHE A 174 0.13 11.33 21.47
N ALA A 175 0.24 11.32 20.13
CA ALA A 175 0.75 12.45 19.37
C ALA A 175 -0.11 13.71 19.54
N VAL A 176 -1.43 13.57 19.68
CA VAL A 176 -2.33 14.70 19.94
C VAL A 176 -2.19 15.22 21.36
N ILE A 177 -2.07 14.33 22.35
CA ILE A 177 -1.98 14.72 23.77
C ILE A 177 -0.62 15.34 24.09
N ASP A 178 0.45 14.75 23.58
CA ASP A 178 1.83 15.16 23.89
C ASP A 178 2.39 16.17 22.87
N ALA A 179 1.54 16.81 22.05
CA ALA A 179 1.99 17.81 21.07
C ALA A 179 2.63 19.02 21.75
N PRO A 180 3.97 19.15 21.82
CA PRO A 180 4.63 20.18 22.64
C PRO A 180 4.41 21.60 22.10
N ALA A 181 4.16 21.75 20.80
CA ALA A 181 3.85 23.02 20.15
C ALA A 181 2.35 23.22 19.86
N GLY A 182 1.50 22.30 20.34
CA GLY A 182 0.09 22.25 19.96
C GLY A 182 -0.13 21.69 18.56
N LEU A 183 -1.41 21.59 18.17
CA LEU A 183 -1.78 21.15 16.82
C LEU A 183 -1.69 22.33 15.86
N SER A 184 -0.95 22.18 14.76
CA SER A 184 -0.88 23.16 13.68
C SER A 184 -1.64 22.69 12.45
N ALA A 185 -2.27 23.64 11.75
CA ALA A 185 -2.93 23.44 10.46
C ALA A 185 -2.03 23.79 9.26
N ASP A 186 -0.78 24.13 9.48
CA ASP A 186 0.16 24.60 8.43
C ASP A 186 0.30 23.57 7.30
N GLY A 187 0.29 22.28 7.63
CA GLY A 187 0.36 21.20 6.64
C GLY A 187 -0.79 21.16 5.63
N PHE A 188 -1.85 21.95 5.84
CA PHE A 188 -2.99 22.09 4.93
C PHE A 188 -2.97 23.39 4.12
N MET A 189 -1.93 24.21 4.25
CA MET A 189 -1.79 25.43 3.48
C MET A 189 -1.29 25.15 2.06
N LEU A 190 -1.90 25.78 1.06
CA LEU A 190 -1.51 25.62 -0.34
C LEU A 190 -0.07 26.08 -0.59
N GLY A 191 0.40 27.11 0.11
CA GLY A 191 1.76 27.64 -0.01
C GLY A 191 2.80 26.60 0.39
N ASP A 192 2.53 25.78 1.39
CA ASP A 192 3.43 24.75 1.90
C ASP A 192 3.49 23.50 1.00
N LEU A 193 2.44 23.27 0.20
CA LEU A 193 2.45 22.21 -0.79
C LEU A 193 3.10 22.65 -2.10
N PHE A 194 2.75 23.82 -2.63
CA PHE A 194 3.21 24.31 -3.94
C PHE A 194 4.56 25.03 -3.86
N ALA A 195 5.47 24.51 -3.04
CA ALA A 195 6.87 24.93 -2.95
C ALA A 195 7.75 24.13 -3.94
N PRO A 196 9.01 24.57 -4.18
CA PRO A 196 9.96 23.76 -4.92
C PRO A 196 10.14 22.39 -4.29
N GLY A 197 9.89 21.32 -5.05
CA GLY A 197 9.86 19.93 -4.54
C GLY A 197 8.47 19.31 -4.47
N VAL A 198 7.39 20.03 -4.77
CA VAL A 198 6.01 19.52 -4.78
C VAL A 198 5.85 18.20 -5.58
N GLY A 199 6.59 18.04 -6.68
CA GLY A 199 6.57 16.81 -7.47
C GLY A 199 7.01 15.59 -6.67
N ALA A 200 8.02 15.72 -5.81
CA ALA A 200 8.46 14.65 -4.92
C ALA A 200 7.40 14.37 -3.85
N VAL A 201 6.82 15.40 -3.22
CA VAL A 201 5.71 15.23 -2.25
C VAL A 201 4.58 14.44 -2.85
N LEU A 202 4.12 14.83 -4.05
CA LEU A 202 3.02 14.13 -4.72
C LEU A 202 3.40 12.70 -5.13
N ALA A 203 4.65 12.45 -5.55
CA ALA A 203 5.12 11.13 -5.91
C ALA A 203 5.13 10.17 -4.69
N PHE A 204 5.68 10.61 -3.55
CA PHE A 204 5.65 9.84 -2.31
C PHE A 204 4.22 9.60 -1.82
N SER A 205 3.39 10.63 -1.83
CA SER A 205 1.99 10.51 -1.39
C SER A 205 1.17 9.62 -2.32
N MET A 206 1.42 9.66 -3.64
CA MET A 206 0.76 8.75 -4.60
C MET A 206 1.18 7.29 -4.38
N ALA A 207 2.47 7.04 -4.10
CA ALA A 207 2.97 5.72 -3.80
C ALA A 207 2.29 5.10 -2.56
N ALA A 208 1.90 5.93 -1.58
CA ALA A 208 1.20 5.50 -0.38
C ALA A 208 -0.23 4.99 -0.64
N PHE A 209 -0.84 5.35 -1.76
CA PHE A 209 -2.16 4.85 -2.17
C PHE A 209 -2.09 3.56 -3.01
N MET A 210 -0.91 3.02 -3.30
CA MET A 210 -0.80 1.77 -4.06
C MET A 210 -1.43 0.62 -3.27
N GLY A 211 -2.10 -0.28 -3.99
CA GLY A 211 -2.80 -1.42 -3.41
C GLY A 211 -4.32 -1.28 -3.33
N PHE A 212 -4.89 -0.06 -3.47
CA PHE A 212 -6.34 0.13 -3.45
C PHE A 212 -7.06 -0.64 -4.57
N GLU A 213 -6.38 -0.89 -5.68
CA GLU A 213 -6.88 -1.63 -6.85
C GLU A 213 -6.96 -3.13 -6.62
N SER A 214 -6.31 -3.66 -5.58
CA SER A 214 -6.22 -5.11 -5.30
C SER A 214 -7.59 -5.78 -5.16
N GLY A 215 -8.61 -5.03 -4.74
CA GLY A 215 -9.98 -5.52 -4.64
C GLY A 215 -10.62 -6.01 -5.95
N SER A 216 -10.08 -5.64 -7.10
CA SER A 216 -10.56 -6.11 -8.41
C SER A 216 -9.88 -7.40 -8.87
N VAL A 217 -8.86 -7.86 -8.17
CA VAL A 217 -8.12 -9.10 -8.49
C VAL A 217 -8.75 -10.32 -7.80
N TYR A 218 -9.48 -10.12 -6.70
CA TYR A 218 -10.20 -11.13 -5.93
C TYR A 218 -11.68 -11.13 -6.28
#